data_6e3efd78d1fe9a01dd001378bbb2c47d
#
_entry.id   6e3efd78d1fe9a01dd001378bbb2c47d
#
_cell.length_a   1.000
_cell.length_b   1.000
_cell.length_c   1.000
_cell.angle_alpha   90.00
_cell.angle_beta   90.00
_cell.angle_gamma   90.00
#
_symmetry.space_group_name_H-M   'P 1'
#
loop_
_entity.id
_entity.type
_entity.pdbx_description
1 polymer ?
#
loop_
_entity_poly.entity_id
_entity_poly.type
_entity_poly.pdbx_seq_one_letter_code
_entity_poly.pdbx_strand_id
1 'polypeptide(L)'
;RRVLFRSIAEFEKIGRPVFDKDKIALVPDHFSPCKDIKSATMCKRMRDFARQHEITNYFEVGRMGIEHALLPDSGLVAPGEIIIGADSHTCTYGALNALSTGIGQTDIGAAMASGTTWFKVPATIKVELTGKLPKYVKGKDIILTLIGMIGVDGARYQSLEFCGDGVAELEMSDRFTICNMAIEAGGKNGIFPVDEKTIAYLNGRVSRPWTAVAADADAVDRKSV
;
A
#
# COMPACT_ATOMS: atom_id res chain seq x y z
N ARG A 1 0.90 -4.33 15.62
CA ARG A 1 -0.39 -4.99 15.99
C ARG A 1 -1.35 -4.10 16.80
N ARG A 2 -1.15 -2.75 16.84
CA ARG A 2 -2.02 -1.80 17.57
C ARG A 2 -2.22 -0.50 16.78
N VAL A 3 -1.95 -0.51 15.49
CA VAL A 3 -1.61 0.69 14.73
C VAL A 3 -2.82 1.58 14.48
N LEU A 4 -3.85 1.09 13.81
CA LEU A 4 -5.00 1.93 13.44
C LEU A 4 -5.81 2.41 14.67
N PHE A 5 -5.89 1.59 15.71
CA PHE A 5 -6.55 1.97 16.96
C PHE A 5 -5.88 3.17 17.67
N ARG A 6 -4.54 3.25 17.63
CA ARG A 6 -3.82 4.41 18.17
C ARG A 6 -3.99 5.62 17.27
N SER A 7 -4.08 5.44 15.95
CA SER A 7 -4.34 6.54 15.02
C SER A 7 -5.70 7.19 15.28
N ILE A 8 -6.75 6.40 15.57
CA ILE A 8 -8.05 6.93 16.02
C ILE A 8 -7.90 7.71 17.32
N ALA A 9 -7.14 7.21 18.30
CA ALA A 9 -6.92 7.93 19.55
C ALA A 9 -6.14 9.24 19.36
N GLU A 10 -5.17 9.26 18.44
CA GLU A 10 -4.43 10.49 18.12
C GLU A 10 -5.32 11.49 17.36
N PHE A 11 -6.14 11.00 16.43
CA PHE A 11 -7.13 11.81 15.74
C PHE A 11 -8.13 12.49 16.72
N GLU A 12 -8.69 11.71 17.67
CA GLU A 12 -9.65 12.22 18.67
C GLU A 12 -9.08 13.37 19.51
N LYS A 13 -7.77 13.35 19.80
CA LYS A 13 -7.10 14.44 20.54
C LYS A 13 -7.07 15.76 19.77
N ILE A 14 -7.14 15.71 18.43
CA ILE A 14 -7.10 16.90 17.58
C ILE A 14 -8.45 17.64 17.64
N GLY A 15 -9.55 16.94 17.92
CA GLY A 15 -10.87 17.53 18.10
C GLY A 15 -11.47 18.15 16.83
N ARG A 16 -11.10 17.63 15.65
CA ARG A 16 -11.63 18.07 14.34
C ARG A 16 -12.42 16.95 13.67
N PRO A 17 -13.33 17.26 12.75
CA PRO A 17 -13.95 16.25 11.89
C PRO A 17 -12.90 15.63 10.97
N VAL A 18 -13.20 14.49 10.35
CA VAL A 18 -12.40 13.92 9.27
C VAL A 18 -12.40 14.85 8.07
N PHE A 19 -11.26 14.94 7.37
CA PHE A 19 -11.12 15.84 6.23
C PHE A 19 -12.02 15.45 5.05
N ASP A 20 -12.17 14.14 4.83
CA ASP A 20 -12.99 13.58 3.75
C ASP A 20 -13.32 12.12 4.09
N LYS A 21 -14.60 11.83 4.34
CA LYS A 21 -15.07 10.51 4.70
C LYS A 21 -14.95 9.46 3.59
N ASP A 22 -14.91 9.92 2.34
CA ASP A 22 -14.83 9.05 1.17
C ASP A 22 -13.38 8.61 0.86
N LYS A 23 -12.40 9.33 1.41
CA LYS A 23 -10.97 9.04 1.24
C LYS A 23 -10.34 8.25 2.38
N ILE A 24 -11.12 7.85 3.36
CA ILE A 24 -10.66 7.02 4.47
C ILE A 24 -11.22 5.60 4.31
N ALA A 25 -10.34 4.60 4.35
CA ALA A 25 -10.73 3.20 4.39
C ALA A 25 -10.36 2.58 5.74
N LEU A 26 -11.27 1.81 6.32
CA LEU A 26 -11.10 1.14 7.61
C LEU A 26 -11.36 -0.36 7.46
N VAL A 27 -10.31 -1.16 7.69
CA VAL A 27 -10.35 -2.62 7.58
C VAL A 27 -9.85 -3.25 8.89
N PRO A 28 -10.69 -3.96 9.67
CA PRO A 28 -10.30 -4.56 10.94
C PRO A 28 -9.65 -5.96 10.80
N ASP A 29 -8.96 -6.25 9.70
CA ASP A 29 -8.42 -7.56 9.35
C ASP A 29 -7.44 -8.14 10.37
N HIS A 30 -6.60 -7.30 10.98
CA HIS A 30 -5.63 -7.71 12.01
C HIS A 30 -6.27 -8.19 13.32
N PHE A 31 -7.56 -7.94 13.52
CA PHE A 31 -8.30 -8.27 14.74
C PHE A 31 -9.44 -9.27 14.49
N SER A 32 -9.63 -9.70 13.27
CA SER A 32 -10.70 -10.59 12.86
C SER A 32 -10.13 -11.89 12.25
N PRO A 33 -10.69 -13.04 12.62
CA PRO A 33 -11.70 -13.25 13.66
C PRO A 33 -11.18 -12.86 15.04
N CYS A 34 -12.06 -12.27 15.87
CA CYS A 34 -11.67 -11.81 17.21
C CYS A 34 -11.35 -12.97 18.13
N LYS A 35 -10.10 -13.07 18.56
CA LYS A 35 -9.63 -14.16 19.44
C LYS A 35 -9.91 -13.94 20.93
N ASP A 36 -10.20 -12.71 21.32
CA ASP A 36 -10.41 -12.28 22.71
C ASP A 36 -11.26 -11.00 22.79
N ILE A 37 -11.67 -10.63 24.01
CA ILE A 37 -12.44 -9.40 24.28
C ILE A 37 -11.68 -8.15 23.83
N LYS A 38 -10.37 -8.16 23.92
CA LYS A 38 -9.54 -7.01 23.54
C LYS A 38 -9.58 -6.77 22.03
N SER A 39 -9.45 -7.82 21.20
CA SER A 39 -9.60 -7.71 19.75
C SER A 39 -11.02 -7.29 19.36
N ALA A 40 -12.04 -7.85 20.01
CA ALA A 40 -13.43 -7.45 19.79
C ALA A 40 -13.67 -5.96 20.14
N THR A 41 -13.08 -5.47 21.22
CA THR A 41 -13.13 -4.06 21.61
C THR A 41 -12.47 -3.16 20.55
N MET A 42 -11.38 -3.60 19.94
CA MET A 42 -10.73 -2.85 18.86
C MET A 42 -11.63 -2.77 17.62
N CYS A 43 -12.23 -3.87 17.21
CA CYS A 43 -13.19 -3.89 16.10
C CYS A 43 -14.39 -2.99 16.40
N LYS A 44 -14.93 -3.06 17.63
CA LYS A 44 -16.04 -2.19 18.05
C LYS A 44 -15.66 -0.71 17.95
N ARG A 45 -14.50 -0.30 18.45
CA ARG A 45 -14.06 1.09 18.39
C ARG A 45 -13.90 1.60 16.96
N MET A 46 -13.35 0.78 16.07
CA MET A 46 -13.25 1.12 14.65
C MET A 46 -14.64 1.31 14.01
N ARG A 47 -15.59 0.43 14.34
CA ARG A 47 -16.98 0.53 13.90
C ARG A 47 -17.65 1.80 14.44
N ASP A 48 -17.48 2.10 15.73
CA ASP A 48 -18.07 3.28 16.36
C ASP A 48 -17.50 4.55 15.71
N PHE A 49 -16.20 4.62 15.47
CA PHE A 49 -15.54 5.69 14.75
C PHE A 49 -16.08 5.84 13.31
N ALA A 50 -16.20 4.73 12.58
CA ALA A 50 -16.75 4.74 11.22
C ALA A 50 -18.17 5.30 11.18
N ARG A 51 -19.01 4.93 12.14
CA ARG A 51 -20.38 5.43 12.26
C ARG A 51 -20.43 6.89 12.65
N GLN A 52 -19.63 7.29 13.64
CA GLN A 52 -19.56 8.68 14.13
C GLN A 52 -19.15 9.66 13.04
N HIS A 53 -18.22 9.26 12.17
CA HIS A 53 -17.67 10.11 11.12
C HIS A 53 -18.22 9.76 9.72
N GLU A 54 -19.25 8.89 9.67
CA GLU A 54 -19.91 8.45 8.44
C GLU A 54 -18.94 7.94 7.35
N ILE A 55 -17.87 7.23 7.77
CA ILE A 55 -16.84 6.73 6.84
C ILE A 55 -17.47 5.80 5.81
N THR A 56 -17.34 6.15 4.55
CA THR A 56 -17.94 5.40 3.43
C THR A 56 -17.29 4.04 3.24
N ASN A 57 -15.97 3.96 3.36
CA ASN A 57 -15.21 2.75 3.10
C ASN A 57 -14.87 2.01 4.41
N TYR A 58 -15.90 1.67 5.18
CA TYR A 58 -15.76 0.78 6.34
C TYR A 58 -16.17 -0.65 5.98
N PHE A 59 -15.25 -1.57 6.18
CA PHE A 59 -15.47 -2.99 5.91
C PHE A 59 -15.75 -3.72 7.22
N GLU A 60 -17.02 -4.05 7.45
CA GLU A 60 -17.47 -4.70 8.69
C GLU A 60 -16.89 -6.11 8.84
N VAL A 61 -16.69 -6.56 10.07
CA VAL A 61 -16.32 -7.94 10.39
C VAL A 61 -17.32 -8.92 9.74
N GLY A 62 -16.80 -9.87 8.99
CA GLY A 62 -17.60 -10.82 8.20
C GLY A 62 -17.88 -10.39 6.76
N ARG A 63 -17.56 -9.14 6.39
CA ARG A 63 -17.64 -8.58 5.02
C ARG A 63 -16.34 -7.96 4.58
N MET A 64 -15.24 -8.43 5.10
CA MET A 64 -13.91 -7.92 4.84
C MET A 64 -12.98 -9.03 4.35
N GLY A 65 -11.79 -8.63 3.93
CA GLY A 65 -10.66 -9.50 3.61
C GLY A 65 -9.37 -8.93 4.20
N ILE A 66 -8.24 -9.45 3.76
CA ILE A 66 -6.93 -8.84 4.02
C ILE A 66 -6.90 -7.49 3.31
N GLU A 67 -6.57 -6.40 4.02
CA GLU A 67 -6.67 -5.04 3.49
C GLU A 67 -5.90 -4.86 2.18
N HIS A 68 -4.72 -5.46 2.07
CA HIS A 68 -3.86 -5.31 0.88
C HIS A 68 -4.36 -6.07 -0.37
N ALA A 69 -5.31 -6.96 -0.22
CA ALA A 69 -6.05 -7.58 -1.32
C ALA A 69 -7.42 -6.89 -1.51
N LEU A 70 -8.11 -6.62 -0.41
CA LEU A 70 -9.46 -6.07 -0.41
C LEU A 70 -9.54 -4.68 -1.06
N LEU A 71 -8.63 -3.75 -0.70
CA LEU A 71 -8.70 -2.37 -1.21
C LEU A 71 -8.45 -2.28 -2.72
N PRO A 72 -7.46 -2.99 -3.29
CA PRO A 72 -7.33 -3.11 -4.74
C PRO A 72 -8.55 -3.72 -5.42
N ASP A 73 -9.05 -4.85 -4.91
CA ASP A 73 -10.22 -5.54 -5.49
C ASP A 73 -11.51 -4.70 -5.42
N SER A 74 -11.62 -3.85 -4.39
CA SER A 74 -12.74 -2.92 -4.23
C SER A 74 -12.61 -1.65 -5.08
N GLY A 75 -11.55 -1.53 -5.89
CA GLY A 75 -11.31 -0.36 -6.74
C GLY A 75 -10.92 0.91 -5.97
N LEU A 76 -10.49 0.78 -4.72
CA LEU A 76 -10.10 1.92 -3.88
C LEU A 76 -8.65 2.36 -4.11
N VAL A 77 -7.94 1.67 -4.98
CA VAL A 77 -6.56 1.98 -5.38
C VAL A 77 -6.52 2.21 -6.89
N ALA A 78 -5.91 3.31 -7.31
CA ALA A 78 -5.72 3.62 -8.73
C ALA A 78 -4.31 4.17 -9.00
N PRO A 79 -3.83 4.07 -10.26
CA PRO A 79 -2.55 4.64 -10.66
C PRO A 79 -2.46 6.15 -10.40
N GLY A 80 -1.27 6.62 -10.02
CA GLY A 80 -1.00 8.03 -9.77
C GLY A 80 -1.52 8.56 -8.42
N GLU A 81 -2.19 7.74 -7.62
CA GLU A 81 -2.65 8.13 -6.29
C GLU A 81 -1.53 8.06 -5.25
N ILE A 82 -1.65 8.89 -4.22
CA ILE A 82 -0.82 8.81 -3.01
C ILE A 82 -1.67 8.18 -1.90
N ILE A 83 -1.22 7.03 -1.40
CA ILE A 83 -1.93 6.27 -0.37
C ILE A 83 -1.05 6.10 0.85
N ILE A 84 -1.53 6.55 1.99
CA ILE A 84 -0.88 6.37 3.28
C ILE A 84 -1.68 5.41 4.15
N GLY A 85 -0.99 4.53 4.82
CA GLY A 85 -1.61 3.54 5.69
C GLY A 85 -0.98 3.45 7.06
N ALA A 86 -1.73 2.92 7.98
CA ALA A 86 -1.27 2.61 9.33
C ALA A 86 -0.53 1.26 9.40
N ASP A 87 -0.58 0.48 8.34
CA ASP A 87 0.14 -0.78 8.17
C ASP A 87 1.43 -0.57 7.38
N SER A 88 2.50 -1.26 7.77
CA SER A 88 3.80 -1.17 7.12
C SER A 88 3.78 -1.69 5.68
N HIS A 89 2.91 -2.66 5.36
CA HIS A 89 2.77 -3.25 4.03
C HIS A 89 1.83 -2.45 3.10
N THR A 90 1.46 -1.22 3.46
CA THR A 90 0.74 -0.30 2.56
C THR A 90 1.49 -0.08 1.24
N CYS A 91 2.80 -0.32 1.20
CA CYS A 91 3.62 -0.31 -0.02
C CYS A 91 3.13 -1.26 -1.13
N THR A 92 2.27 -2.22 -0.80
CA THR A 92 1.66 -3.18 -1.74
C THR A 92 1.00 -2.51 -2.95
N TYR A 93 0.40 -1.34 -2.76
CA TYR A 93 -0.40 -0.70 -3.81
C TYR A 93 0.42 -0.07 -4.95
N GLY A 94 1.74 -0.01 -4.80
CA GLY A 94 2.63 0.33 -5.90
C GLY A 94 2.60 -0.68 -7.05
N ALA A 95 2.08 -1.89 -6.83
CA ALA A 95 1.74 -2.84 -7.90
C ALA A 95 0.73 -2.30 -8.91
N LEU A 96 -0.09 -1.32 -8.49
CA LEU A 96 -1.04 -0.57 -9.33
C LEU A 96 -0.53 0.84 -9.65
N ASN A 97 0.78 1.08 -9.58
CA ASN A 97 1.37 2.39 -9.88
C ASN A 97 0.94 3.52 -8.92
N ALA A 98 0.59 3.21 -7.68
CA ALA A 98 0.33 4.19 -6.65
C ALA A 98 1.57 4.45 -5.79
N LEU A 99 1.84 5.69 -5.40
CA LEU A 99 2.82 5.98 -4.35
C LEU A 99 2.17 5.63 -3.00
N SER A 100 2.50 4.48 -2.46
CA SER A 100 1.85 3.96 -1.27
C SER A 100 2.86 3.56 -0.20
N THR A 101 2.60 3.97 1.05
CA THR A 101 3.55 3.68 2.15
C THR A 101 2.90 3.70 3.51
N GLY A 102 3.42 2.87 4.41
CA GLY A 102 3.09 2.93 5.83
C GLY A 102 3.73 4.14 6.52
N ILE A 103 2.99 4.81 7.39
CA ILE A 103 3.48 5.93 8.20
C ILE A 103 3.10 5.77 9.67
N GLY A 104 3.61 6.65 10.52
CA GLY A 104 3.36 6.63 11.96
C GLY A 104 1.89 6.85 12.33
N GLN A 105 1.50 6.30 13.46
CA GLN A 105 0.10 6.34 13.93
C GLN A 105 -0.38 7.76 14.23
N THR A 106 0.52 8.59 14.75
CA THR A 106 0.26 10.02 15.01
C THR A 106 0.06 10.76 13.69
N ASP A 107 0.90 10.45 12.68
CA ASP A 107 0.82 11.08 11.37
C ASP A 107 -0.47 10.69 10.64
N ILE A 108 -0.91 9.42 10.75
CA ILE A 108 -2.22 8.98 10.23
C ILE A 108 -3.36 9.73 10.93
N GLY A 109 -3.31 9.85 12.27
CA GLY A 109 -4.31 10.62 13.01
C GLY A 109 -4.40 12.07 12.54
N ALA A 110 -3.26 12.72 12.35
CA ALA A 110 -3.17 14.08 11.84
C ALA A 110 -3.67 14.19 10.39
N ALA A 111 -3.30 13.24 9.53
CA ALA A 111 -3.72 13.21 8.14
C ALA A 111 -5.24 12.99 8.00
N MET A 112 -5.85 12.14 8.82
CA MET A 112 -7.32 11.98 8.83
C MET A 112 -8.06 13.28 9.18
N ALA A 113 -7.46 14.15 9.98
CA ALA A 113 -8.05 15.43 10.36
C ALA A 113 -7.75 16.56 9.37
N SER A 114 -6.61 16.56 8.72
CA SER A 114 -6.12 17.66 7.88
C SER A 114 -6.19 17.41 6.37
N GLY A 115 -6.22 16.14 5.95
CA GLY A 115 -6.07 15.75 4.55
C GLY A 115 -4.65 15.89 4.00
N THR A 116 -3.68 16.23 4.86
CA THR A 116 -2.30 16.50 4.45
C THR A 116 -1.29 15.78 5.35
N THR A 117 -0.15 15.45 4.77
CA THR A 117 1.03 14.99 5.51
C THR A 117 2.29 15.42 4.77
N TRP A 118 3.43 15.34 5.40
CA TRP A 118 4.69 15.66 4.77
C TRP A 118 5.51 14.39 4.51
N PHE A 119 6.29 14.41 3.46
CA PHE A 119 7.24 13.37 3.14
C PHE A 119 8.59 13.98 2.77
N LYS A 120 9.65 13.32 3.21
CA LYS A 120 10.91 13.43 2.50
C LYS A 120 10.78 12.57 1.24
N VAL A 121 10.97 13.16 0.06
CA VAL A 121 10.92 12.40 -1.20
C VAL A 121 11.97 11.28 -1.15
N PRO A 122 11.57 10.00 -1.26
CA PRO A 122 12.53 8.91 -1.24
C PRO A 122 13.35 8.89 -2.53
N ALA A 123 14.63 8.60 -2.41
CA ALA A 123 15.43 8.28 -3.58
C ALA A 123 15.01 6.93 -4.17
N THR A 124 15.25 6.71 -5.45
CA THR A 124 14.86 5.49 -6.16
C THR A 124 16.04 4.52 -6.29
N ILE A 125 15.75 3.23 -6.11
CA ILE A 125 16.55 2.13 -6.60
C ILE A 125 15.82 1.56 -7.81
N LYS A 126 16.43 1.65 -8.98
CA LYS A 126 15.93 1.00 -10.19
C LYS A 126 16.23 -0.48 -10.12
N VAL A 127 15.20 -1.32 -10.27
CA VAL A 127 15.30 -2.77 -10.32
C VAL A 127 14.92 -3.24 -11.71
N GLU A 128 15.91 -3.65 -12.48
CA GLU A 128 15.70 -4.10 -13.86
C GLU A 128 15.52 -5.60 -13.91
N LEU A 129 14.32 -6.03 -14.26
CA LEU A 129 13.99 -7.44 -14.46
C LEU A 129 14.16 -7.81 -15.94
N THR A 130 15.00 -8.80 -16.20
CA THR A 130 15.32 -9.22 -17.58
C THR A 130 15.05 -10.71 -17.79
N GLY A 131 14.65 -11.07 -19.02
CA GLY A 131 14.42 -12.44 -19.43
C GLY A 131 13.09 -13.01 -18.96
N LYS A 132 12.99 -14.34 -18.92
CA LYS A 132 11.75 -15.07 -18.63
C LYS A 132 11.82 -15.79 -17.30
N LEU A 133 10.68 -15.88 -16.62
CA LEU A 133 10.57 -16.63 -15.39
C LEU A 133 10.72 -18.14 -15.65
N PRO A 134 11.62 -18.82 -14.94
CA PRO A 134 11.67 -20.26 -14.94
C PRO A 134 10.38 -20.88 -14.39
N LYS A 135 10.10 -22.12 -14.77
CA LYS A 135 8.95 -22.86 -14.24
C LYS A 135 9.02 -22.90 -12.70
N TYR A 136 7.89 -22.64 -12.04
CA TYR A 136 7.71 -22.61 -10.58
C TYR A 136 8.34 -21.39 -9.86
N VAL A 137 9.00 -20.48 -10.55
CA VAL A 137 9.45 -19.20 -9.96
C VAL A 137 8.32 -18.19 -9.98
N LYS A 138 8.13 -17.48 -8.89
CA LYS A 138 7.05 -16.50 -8.66
C LYS A 138 7.60 -15.18 -8.11
N GLY A 139 6.76 -14.18 -8.03
CA GLY A 139 7.13 -12.87 -7.49
C GLY A 139 7.80 -12.93 -6.12
N LYS A 140 7.41 -13.89 -5.28
CA LYS A 140 8.06 -14.09 -3.97
C LYS A 140 9.53 -14.47 -4.09
N ASP A 141 9.89 -15.31 -5.05
CA ASP A 141 11.28 -15.73 -5.26
C ASP A 141 12.13 -14.54 -5.75
N ILE A 142 11.54 -13.69 -6.60
CA ILE A 142 12.19 -12.48 -7.10
C ILE A 142 12.51 -11.52 -5.94
N ILE A 143 11.51 -11.17 -5.16
CA ILE A 143 11.73 -10.20 -4.07
C ILE A 143 12.65 -10.75 -2.98
N LEU A 144 12.58 -12.03 -2.65
CA LEU A 144 13.52 -12.66 -1.72
C LEU A 144 14.95 -12.67 -2.27
N THR A 145 15.12 -12.91 -3.56
CA THR A 145 16.43 -12.81 -4.22
C THR A 145 16.97 -11.39 -4.15
N LEU A 146 16.14 -10.39 -4.48
CA LEU A 146 16.52 -8.99 -4.38
C LEU A 146 16.93 -8.61 -2.95
N ILE A 147 16.14 -8.99 -1.95
CA ILE A 147 16.48 -8.75 -0.52
C ILE A 147 17.79 -9.45 -0.16
N GLY A 148 18.02 -10.66 -0.65
CA GLY A 148 19.29 -11.37 -0.46
C GLY A 148 20.49 -10.63 -1.06
N MET A 149 20.30 -9.93 -2.19
CA MET A 149 21.35 -9.15 -2.86
C MET A 149 21.65 -7.83 -2.17
N ILE A 150 20.62 -7.10 -1.74
CA ILE A 150 20.78 -5.74 -1.19
C ILE A 150 20.76 -5.68 0.34
N GLY A 151 20.30 -6.74 1.00
CA GLY A 151 20.12 -6.81 2.46
C GLY A 151 18.79 -6.22 2.94
N VAL A 152 18.41 -6.52 4.18
CA VAL A 152 17.15 -6.07 4.82
C VAL A 152 17.06 -4.56 5.02
N ASP A 153 18.17 -3.84 4.96
CA ASP A 153 18.25 -2.37 5.04
C ASP A 153 18.70 -1.74 3.71
N GLY A 154 18.84 -2.54 2.65
CA GLY A 154 19.42 -2.11 1.38
C GLY A 154 18.61 -1.03 0.65
N ALA A 155 17.30 -1.00 0.87
CA ALA A 155 16.39 0.00 0.33
C ALA A 155 15.86 0.97 1.41
N ARG A 156 16.57 1.10 2.53
CA ARG A 156 16.09 1.92 3.65
C ARG A 156 15.73 3.34 3.23
N TYR A 157 14.45 3.69 3.44
CA TYR A 157 13.84 4.96 3.06
C TYR A 157 13.95 5.27 1.55
N GLN A 158 13.96 4.26 0.69
CA GLN A 158 14.00 4.40 -0.76
C GLN A 158 12.76 3.76 -1.41
N SER A 159 12.47 4.12 -2.64
CA SER A 159 11.50 3.44 -3.48
C SER A 159 12.20 2.41 -4.36
N LEU A 160 11.62 1.24 -4.53
CA LEU A 160 12.04 0.23 -5.49
C LEU A 160 11.19 0.42 -6.76
N GLU A 161 11.80 0.84 -7.87
CA GLU A 161 11.13 0.99 -9.15
C GLU A 161 11.47 -0.19 -10.07
N PHE A 162 10.46 -1.01 -10.37
CA PHE A 162 10.62 -2.20 -11.19
C PHE A 162 10.41 -1.88 -12.67
N CYS A 163 11.35 -2.29 -13.51
CA CYS A 163 11.33 -2.06 -14.94
C CYS A 163 11.98 -3.24 -15.69
N GLY A 164 12.15 -3.10 -17.00
CA GLY A 164 12.73 -4.13 -17.88
C GLY A 164 11.70 -5.05 -18.52
N ASP A 165 12.13 -5.85 -19.47
CA ASP A 165 11.29 -6.75 -20.25
C ASP A 165 10.69 -7.90 -19.42
N GLY A 166 11.35 -8.31 -18.35
CA GLY A 166 10.86 -9.30 -17.41
C GLY A 166 9.58 -8.88 -16.65
N VAL A 167 9.24 -7.58 -16.59
CA VAL A 167 8.00 -7.12 -15.95
C VAL A 167 6.76 -7.69 -16.64
N ALA A 168 6.81 -7.86 -17.96
CA ALA A 168 5.70 -8.42 -18.74
C ALA A 168 5.40 -9.90 -18.40
N GLU A 169 6.36 -10.63 -17.86
CA GLU A 169 6.20 -12.02 -17.42
C GLU A 169 5.40 -12.14 -16.10
N LEU A 170 5.37 -11.06 -15.31
CA LEU A 170 4.74 -11.06 -13.98
C LEU A 170 3.23 -10.92 -14.07
N GLU A 171 2.51 -11.81 -13.37
CA GLU A 171 1.10 -11.62 -13.12
C GLU A 171 0.86 -10.55 -12.04
N MET A 172 -0.36 -10.00 -11.95
CA MET A 172 -0.66 -8.98 -10.94
C MET A 172 -0.42 -9.49 -9.51
N SER A 173 -0.69 -10.76 -9.23
CA SER A 173 -0.40 -11.39 -7.93
C SER A 173 1.10 -11.39 -7.59
N ASP A 174 1.96 -11.55 -8.60
CA ASP A 174 3.40 -11.49 -8.41
C ASP A 174 3.84 -10.05 -8.09
N ARG A 175 3.29 -9.05 -8.81
CA ARG A 175 3.58 -7.63 -8.56
C ARG A 175 3.12 -7.18 -7.18
N PHE A 176 1.93 -7.60 -6.76
CA PHE A 176 1.44 -7.34 -5.39
C PHE A 176 2.38 -7.96 -4.35
N THR A 177 2.83 -9.20 -4.55
CA THR A 177 3.76 -9.87 -3.65
C THR A 177 5.10 -9.13 -3.56
N ILE A 178 5.65 -8.72 -4.69
CA ILE A 178 6.91 -7.97 -4.75
C ILE A 178 6.79 -6.64 -4.04
N CYS A 179 5.76 -5.85 -4.35
CA CYS A 179 5.54 -4.55 -3.70
C CYS A 179 5.24 -4.69 -2.20
N ASN A 180 4.46 -5.70 -1.80
CA ASN A 180 4.19 -5.99 -0.40
C ASN A 180 5.47 -6.19 0.40
N MET A 181 6.42 -6.92 -0.15
CA MET A 181 7.68 -7.24 0.52
C MET A 181 8.77 -6.18 0.35
N ALA A 182 8.51 -5.05 -0.31
CA ALA A 182 9.46 -3.95 -0.40
C ALA A 182 9.86 -3.41 1.00
N ILE A 183 8.95 -3.45 1.95
CA ILE A 183 9.24 -3.05 3.34
C ILE A 183 10.26 -3.95 4.02
N GLU A 184 10.38 -5.22 3.63
CA GLU A 184 11.36 -6.17 4.18
C GLU A 184 12.80 -5.84 3.77
N ALA A 185 12.97 -5.00 2.72
CA ALA A 185 14.24 -4.37 2.38
C ALA A 185 14.40 -2.96 2.98
N GLY A 186 13.47 -2.52 3.83
CA GLY A 186 13.43 -1.17 4.38
C GLY A 186 12.83 -0.12 3.43
N GLY A 187 12.29 -0.54 2.29
CA GLY A 187 11.72 0.33 1.27
C GLY A 187 10.45 1.06 1.71
N LYS A 188 10.28 2.29 1.24
CA LYS A 188 9.04 3.06 1.42
C LYS A 188 7.94 2.61 0.49
N ASN A 189 8.30 2.21 -0.71
CA ASN A 189 7.39 1.78 -1.75
C ASN A 189 8.10 0.80 -2.70
N GLY A 190 7.36 -0.11 -3.29
CA GLY A 190 7.72 -0.79 -4.51
C GLY A 190 6.72 -0.35 -5.58
N ILE A 191 7.16 0.00 -6.78
CA ILE A 191 6.28 0.53 -7.82
C ILE A 191 6.54 -0.15 -9.16
N PHE A 192 5.46 -0.51 -9.84
CA PHE A 192 5.46 -1.04 -11.20
C PHE A 192 4.88 -0.04 -12.19
N PRO A 193 5.30 -0.06 -13.45
CA PRO A 193 4.66 0.70 -14.52
C PRO A 193 3.25 0.15 -14.80
N VAL A 194 2.41 1.01 -15.36
CA VAL A 194 1.10 0.57 -15.87
C VAL A 194 1.29 -0.07 -17.24
N ASP A 195 0.84 -1.30 -17.37
CA ASP A 195 0.81 -2.05 -18.63
C ASP A 195 -0.58 -2.67 -18.88
N GLU A 196 -0.69 -3.49 -19.91
CA GLU A 196 -1.95 -4.16 -20.29
C GLU A 196 -2.53 -5.01 -19.15
N LYS A 197 -1.69 -5.69 -18.36
CA LYS A 197 -2.13 -6.49 -17.20
C LYS A 197 -2.69 -5.61 -16.10
N THR A 198 -2.04 -4.47 -15.83
CA THR A 198 -2.53 -3.48 -14.87
C THR A 198 -3.88 -2.91 -15.32
N ILE A 199 -4.00 -2.53 -16.61
CA ILE A 199 -5.25 -2.02 -17.19
C ILE A 199 -6.36 -3.06 -17.09
N ALA A 200 -6.07 -4.31 -17.44
CA ALA A 200 -7.04 -5.41 -17.35
C ALA A 200 -7.50 -5.66 -15.91
N TYR A 201 -6.59 -5.55 -14.92
CA TYR A 201 -6.93 -5.68 -13.51
C TYR A 201 -7.83 -4.54 -13.03
N LEU A 202 -7.56 -3.31 -13.45
CA LEU A 202 -8.33 -2.11 -13.05
C LEU A 202 -9.72 -2.08 -13.70
N ASN A 203 -9.85 -2.69 -14.88
CA ASN A 203 -11.11 -2.71 -15.62
C ASN A 203 -12.23 -3.39 -14.81
N GLY A 204 -13.36 -2.69 -14.67
CA GLY A 204 -14.50 -3.15 -13.87
C GLY A 204 -14.33 -2.98 -12.35
N ARG A 205 -13.14 -2.57 -11.86
CA ARG A 205 -12.89 -2.28 -10.45
C ARG A 205 -12.85 -0.77 -10.16
N VAL A 206 -12.09 -0.02 -10.96
CA VAL A 206 -11.91 1.42 -10.77
C VAL A 206 -12.79 2.17 -11.78
N SER A 207 -13.76 2.92 -11.29
CA SER A 207 -14.69 3.72 -12.12
C SER A 207 -14.31 5.19 -12.25
N ARG A 208 -13.39 5.68 -11.38
CA ARG A 208 -12.91 7.06 -11.41
C ARG A 208 -11.76 7.24 -12.41
N PRO A 209 -11.56 8.45 -12.94
CA PRO A 209 -10.38 8.75 -13.77
C PRO A 209 -9.09 8.51 -13.00
N TRP A 210 -8.08 8.02 -13.68
CA TRP A 210 -6.74 7.82 -13.14
C TRP A 210 -5.68 8.13 -14.21
N THR A 211 -4.45 8.38 -13.77
CA THR A 211 -3.33 8.71 -14.67
C THR A 211 -2.13 7.86 -14.29
N ALA A 212 -1.57 7.14 -15.25
CA ALA A 212 -0.31 6.45 -15.07
C ALA A 212 0.82 7.46 -14.83
N VAL A 213 1.71 7.14 -13.89
CA VAL A 213 2.91 7.93 -13.61
C VAL A 213 4.12 7.10 -14.00
N ALA A 214 5.05 7.74 -14.69
CA ALA A 214 6.36 7.19 -15.06
C ALA A 214 7.46 8.12 -14.56
N ALA A 215 8.69 7.61 -14.49
CA ALA A 215 9.84 8.45 -14.21
C ALA A 215 10.03 9.51 -15.31
N ASP A 216 10.46 10.69 -14.93
CA ASP A 216 10.85 11.73 -15.87
C ASP A 216 12.05 11.29 -16.73
N ALA A 217 12.16 11.81 -17.94
CA ALA A 217 13.18 11.39 -18.89
C ALA A 217 14.63 11.66 -18.40
N ASP A 218 14.79 12.63 -17.49
CA ASP A 218 16.02 13.02 -16.85
C ASP A 218 16.17 12.53 -15.40
N ALA A 219 15.29 11.62 -14.98
CA ALA A 219 15.34 11.04 -13.63
C ALA A 219 16.69 10.33 -13.40
N VAL A 220 17.26 10.53 -12.22
CA VAL A 220 18.53 9.92 -11.81
C VAL A 220 18.30 9.01 -10.63
N ASP A 221 18.50 7.71 -10.85
CA ASP A 221 18.41 6.71 -9.82
C ASP A 221 19.63 6.73 -8.90
N ARG A 222 19.41 6.53 -7.61
CA ARG A 222 20.51 6.40 -6.65
C ARG A 222 21.35 5.15 -6.90
N LYS A 223 20.72 4.08 -7.39
CA LYS A 223 21.32 2.75 -7.62
C LYS A 223 20.48 2.00 -8.63
N SER A 224 21.12 1.18 -9.44
CA SER A 224 20.46 0.16 -10.28
C SER A 224 20.88 -1.26 -9.85
N VAL A 225 19.97 -2.20 -9.90
CA VAL A 225 20.15 -3.62 -9.55
C VAL A 225 19.51 -4.48 -10.61
#